data_2eb7968836dea045ccfd591e646e4ad8
#
_entry.id   2eb7968836dea045ccfd591e646e4ad8
#
_cell.length_a   1.000
_cell.length_b   1.000
_cell.length_c   1.000
_cell.angle_alpha   90.00
_cell.angle_beta   90.00
_cell.angle_gamma   90.00
#
_symmetry.space_group_name_H-M   'P 1'
#
loop_
_entity.id
_entity.type
_entity.pdbx_description
1 polymer ?
#
loop_
_entity_poly.entity_id
_entity_poly.type
_entity_poly.pdbx_seq_one_letter_code
_entity_poly.pdbx_strand_id
1 'polypeptide(L)'
;MSILQRLELLRTEMRRVNVDIYLVPSIDAHNSEYVPGCWQRRPWISGFDGSAGEVMVTLDQAYLWTDGRYFLQAEQQLNPSCFKLMKQQGFVSETEQWLQQHAKGMRLGIDPQLVGIGRVQRLQQIMLEIGGEVVIIAQNLIDNCKLALGEELTLPQAPAYPHAELYTGVSVKDKLIWLRHELNAKSVDCIAFNVLDEIAWLFNIRGADIEYNPLVISYALVGQGVAIWFVDLAKISTELSQTLAAAGVNVRDYTEFGDYLAQLSTHICLDDKTASYWMLQQAERNSQVSYARSPIVNKKALKNQAEQDGVRYAHVKDAVAMVEFLHWLENNWRAGVDEISAADKLAVFRGKQENIKGLSFSTISGYAANGAIIHYRATSDTSKVIKDDSLYLLDSGGQYLEGTTDITRTIHLGEPTAEQKRHYTLVLKGHLALSRSIFVQGTCGENLDILARAPLWNEFLNYRHGTGHGVGSFLCVHEGPQRISQASSGVALLPGMIVSNEPGLYIDGSYGIRIENLCLVTEIEHAAAKSSEYGPFYQFEDLTLVPYCKKLIEVDLLSPEDKQQLKLYYQRITEQVIPRLSSELSLWVMDQLAIF
;
A
#
# COMPACT_ATOMS: atom_id res chain seq x y z
N MET A 1 -14.70 26.61 6.17
CA MET A 1 -15.98 26.31 5.47
C MET A 1 -16.46 24.93 5.92
N SER A 2 -17.76 24.77 6.21
CA SER A 2 -18.33 23.47 6.61
C SER A 2 -18.46 22.52 5.40
N ILE A 3 -18.55 21.20 5.67
CA ILE A 3 -18.79 20.18 4.62
C ILE A 3 -20.07 20.49 3.83
N LEU A 4 -21.14 20.92 4.51
CA LEU A 4 -22.38 21.31 3.85
C LEU A 4 -22.18 22.45 2.84
N GLN A 5 -21.41 23.47 3.19
CA GLN A 5 -21.09 24.58 2.28
C GLN A 5 -20.24 24.14 1.09
N ARG A 6 -19.30 23.20 1.28
CA ARG A 6 -18.49 22.61 0.20
C ARG A 6 -19.38 21.82 -0.77
N LEU A 7 -20.34 21.04 -0.25
CA LEU A 7 -21.31 20.31 -1.07
C LEU A 7 -22.18 21.24 -1.91
N GLU A 8 -22.67 22.35 -1.36
CA GLU A 8 -23.47 23.32 -2.13
C GLU A 8 -22.66 24.03 -3.22
N LEU A 9 -21.36 24.30 -2.96
CA LEU A 9 -20.47 24.84 -3.97
C LEU A 9 -20.26 23.83 -5.10
N LEU A 10 -19.99 22.56 -4.77
CA LEU A 10 -19.86 21.48 -5.76
C LEU A 10 -21.15 21.29 -6.57
N ARG A 11 -22.31 21.28 -5.93
CA ARG A 11 -23.61 21.19 -6.62
C ARG A 11 -23.87 22.35 -7.56
N THR A 12 -23.35 23.53 -7.26
CA THR A 12 -23.42 24.68 -8.17
C THR A 12 -22.56 24.42 -9.42
N GLU A 13 -21.35 23.90 -9.27
CA GLU A 13 -20.51 23.49 -10.39
C GLU A 13 -21.16 22.34 -11.20
N MET A 14 -21.76 21.35 -10.54
CA MET A 14 -22.48 20.25 -11.19
C MET A 14 -23.63 20.78 -12.07
N ARG A 15 -24.43 21.72 -11.58
CA ARG A 15 -25.50 22.37 -12.37
C ARG A 15 -24.92 23.13 -13.56
N ARG A 16 -23.79 23.84 -13.38
CA ARG A 16 -23.12 24.59 -14.45
C ARG A 16 -22.70 23.70 -15.62
N VAL A 17 -22.22 22.48 -15.33
CA VAL A 17 -21.80 21.51 -16.36
C VAL A 17 -22.91 20.50 -16.69
N ASN A 18 -24.12 20.68 -16.13
CA ASN A 18 -25.29 19.86 -16.37
C ASN A 18 -25.06 18.36 -16.10
N VAL A 19 -24.62 18.03 -14.88
CA VAL A 19 -24.51 16.65 -14.39
C VAL A 19 -25.36 16.47 -13.13
N ASP A 20 -25.96 15.29 -12.97
CA ASP A 20 -26.83 14.96 -11.86
C ASP A 20 -26.08 14.27 -10.72
N ILE A 21 -25.02 13.54 -11.06
CA ILE A 21 -24.14 12.79 -10.16
C ILE A 21 -22.69 13.15 -10.49
N TYR A 22 -21.85 13.35 -9.49
CA TYR A 22 -20.42 13.54 -9.67
C TYR A 22 -19.63 12.52 -8.84
N LEU A 23 -18.70 11.78 -9.51
CA LEU A 23 -17.88 10.76 -8.92
C LEU A 23 -16.54 11.34 -8.45
N VAL A 24 -16.18 11.08 -7.19
CA VAL A 24 -14.92 11.51 -6.58
C VAL A 24 -14.17 10.29 -6.04
N PRO A 25 -13.24 9.72 -6.80
CA PRO A 25 -12.45 8.58 -6.36
C PRO A 25 -11.40 8.97 -5.31
N SER A 26 -10.78 7.97 -4.68
CA SER A 26 -9.68 8.17 -3.72
C SER A 26 -8.35 8.50 -4.38
N ILE A 27 -8.16 8.11 -5.64
CA ILE A 27 -6.88 8.16 -6.36
C ILE A 27 -6.66 9.47 -7.10
N ASP A 28 -5.42 9.70 -7.52
CA ASP A 28 -5.01 10.78 -8.43
C ASP A 28 -4.81 10.26 -9.87
N ALA A 29 -4.25 11.09 -10.74
CA ALA A 29 -3.97 10.76 -12.15
C ALA A 29 -2.93 9.62 -12.31
N HIS A 30 -2.20 9.31 -11.25
CA HIS A 30 -1.14 8.30 -11.19
C HIS A 30 -1.57 7.02 -10.49
N ASN A 31 -2.85 6.92 -10.12
CA ASN A 31 -3.39 5.79 -9.37
C ASN A 31 -2.69 5.59 -8.01
N SER A 32 -2.26 6.69 -7.37
CA SER A 32 -1.57 6.67 -6.09
C SER A 32 -2.52 6.31 -4.95
N GLU A 33 -2.06 5.48 -4.01
CA GLU A 33 -2.78 5.20 -2.75
C GLU A 33 -2.71 6.41 -1.82
N TYR A 34 -1.50 6.95 -1.63
CA TYR A 34 -1.27 8.20 -0.90
C TYR A 34 -1.27 9.36 -1.87
N VAL A 35 -2.32 10.19 -1.77
CA VAL A 35 -2.54 11.30 -2.69
C VAL A 35 -1.93 12.58 -2.13
N PRO A 36 -1.15 13.35 -2.90
CA PRO A 36 -0.61 14.64 -2.46
C PRO A 36 -1.69 15.59 -1.94
N GLY A 37 -1.33 16.44 -0.98
CA GLY A 37 -2.28 17.34 -0.30
C GLY A 37 -3.10 18.21 -1.27
N CYS A 38 -2.49 18.70 -2.36
CA CYS A 38 -3.19 19.48 -3.38
C CYS A 38 -4.33 18.71 -4.08
N TRP A 39 -4.23 17.37 -4.16
CA TRP A 39 -5.20 16.50 -4.82
C TRP A 39 -6.10 15.71 -3.88
N GLN A 40 -6.05 15.92 -2.59
CA GLN A 40 -6.92 15.26 -1.60
C GLN A 40 -8.38 15.74 -1.73
N ARG A 41 -9.03 15.40 -2.82
CA ARG A 41 -10.37 15.85 -3.20
C ARG A 41 -11.46 15.20 -2.35
N ARG A 42 -11.37 13.88 -2.13
CA ARG A 42 -12.33 13.14 -1.31
C ARG A 42 -12.33 13.61 0.16
N PRO A 43 -11.20 13.71 0.87
CA PRO A 43 -11.16 14.27 2.22
C PRO A 43 -11.72 15.70 2.26
N TRP A 44 -11.40 16.52 1.27
CA TRP A 44 -11.89 17.89 1.20
C TRP A 44 -13.42 17.97 1.14
N ILE A 45 -14.09 17.14 0.33
CA ILE A 45 -15.55 17.19 0.17
C ILE A 45 -16.32 16.46 1.27
N SER A 46 -15.76 15.37 1.84
CA SER A 46 -16.45 14.51 2.79
C SER A 46 -16.04 14.68 4.25
N GLY A 47 -14.81 15.14 4.50
CA GLY A 47 -14.17 15.12 5.82
C GLY A 47 -13.59 13.76 6.19
N PHE A 48 -13.78 12.72 5.36
CA PHE A 48 -13.23 11.38 5.59
C PHE A 48 -11.84 11.26 4.96
N ASP A 49 -10.82 10.96 5.77
CA ASP A 49 -9.40 10.91 5.37
C ASP A 49 -8.79 9.50 5.33
N GLY A 50 -9.58 8.43 5.55
CA GLY A 50 -9.11 7.05 5.36
C GLY A 50 -8.56 6.84 3.93
N SER A 51 -7.56 5.97 3.70
CA SER A 51 -6.91 5.85 2.38
C SER A 51 -7.81 5.23 1.30
N ALA A 52 -8.81 4.43 1.66
CA ALA A 52 -9.74 3.80 0.71
C ALA A 52 -11.18 4.29 0.88
N GLY A 53 -11.79 4.64 -0.23
CA GLY A 53 -13.20 5.04 -0.28
C GLY A 53 -13.51 5.84 -1.54
N GLU A 54 -14.78 5.97 -1.84
CA GLU A 54 -15.27 6.69 -3.01
C GLU A 54 -16.51 7.52 -2.65
N VAL A 55 -16.57 8.72 -3.16
CA VAL A 55 -17.71 9.61 -2.94
C VAL A 55 -18.50 9.75 -4.23
N MET A 56 -19.84 9.66 -4.13
CA MET A 56 -20.76 10.18 -5.13
C MET A 56 -21.59 11.30 -4.53
N VAL A 57 -21.66 12.42 -5.22
CA VAL A 57 -22.51 13.56 -4.85
C VAL A 57 -23.61 13.68 -5.89
N THR A 58 -24.87 13.69 -5.44
CA THR A 58 -26.03 14.04 -6.26
C THR A 58 -26.47 15.47 -5.93
N LEU A 59 -27.43 16.01 -6.68
CA LEU A 59 -27.93 17.37 -6.45
C LEU A 59 -28.59 17.57 -5.07
N ASP A 60 -28.95 16.48 -4.38
CA ASP A 60 -29.65 16.50 -3.09
C ASP A 60 -28.98 15.65 -1.99
N GLN A 61 -28.18 14.64 -2.33
CA GLN A 61 -27.56 13.71 -1.38
C GLN A 61 -26.04 13.58 -1.63
N ALA A 62 -25.33 13.01 -0.67
CA ALA A 62 -23.93 12.60 -0.83
C ALA A 62 -23.71 11.25 -0.15
N TYR A 63 -22.87 10.41 -0.77
CA TYR A 63 -22.60 9.04 -0.36
C TYR A 63 -21.12 8.81 -0.28
N LEU A 64 -20.65 8.08 0.75
CA LEU A 64 -19.29 7.56 0.83
C LEU A 64 -19.33 6.04 0.89
N TRP A 65 -18.71 5.36 -0.05
CA TRP A 65 -18.40 3.93 0.01
C TRP A 65 -17.01 3.75 0.57
N THR A 66 -16.85 2.82 1.53
CA THR A 66 -15.55 2.37 2.04
C THR A 66 -15.64 0.92 2.49
N ASP A 67 -14.51 0.26 2.71
CA ASP A 67 -14.43 -1.14 3.11
C ASP A 67 -14.28 -1.32 4.63
N GLY A 68 -14.24 -2.59 5.08
CA GLY A 68 -14.29 -2.96 6.49
C GLY A 68 -13.15 -2.43 7.35
N ARG A 69 -12.05 -1.98 6.75
CA ARG A 69 -10.92 -1.36 7.45
C ARG A 69 -11.28 0.01 8.03
N TYR A 70 -12.24 0.69 7.41
CA TYR A 70 -12.57 2.10 7.65
C TYR A 70 -13.99 2.35 8.19
N PHE A 71 -14.81 1.32 8.43
CA PHE A 71 -16.20 1.54 8.85
C PHE A 71 -16.30 2.40 10.10
N LEU A 72 -15.53 2.08 11.14
CA LEU A 72 -15.55 2.82 12.41
C LEU A 72 -15.05 4.26 12.23
N GLN A 73 -13.97 4.45 11.47
CA GLN A 73 -13.44 5.78 11.18
C GLN A 73 -14.43 6.63 10.38
N ALA A 74 -15.06 6.06 9.36
CA ALA A 74 -16.05 6.77 8.55
C ALA A 74 -17.30 7.16 9.38
N GLU A 75 -17.77 6.31 10.29
CA GLU A 75 -18.85 6.63 11.22
C GLU A 75 -18.52 7.81 12.14
N GLN A 76 -17.26 7.96 12.53
CA GLN A 76 -16.80 9.04 13.40
C GLN A 76 -16.58 10.35 12.63
N GLN A 77 -16.09 10.29 11.39
CA GLN A 77 -15.66 11.47 10.63
C GLN A 77 -16.74 12.06 9.75
N LEU A 78 -17.68 11.25 9.23
CA LEU A 78 -18.73 11.74 8.36
C LEU A 78 -19.78 12.53 9.15
N ASN A 79 -20.22 13.64 8.55
CA ASN A 79 -21.40 14.33 9.05
C ASN A 79 -22.67 13.63 8.56
N PRO A 80 -23.43 12.94 9.42
CA PRO A 80 -24.61 12.15 9.03
C PRO A 80 -25.78 12.99 8.50
N SER A 81 -25.76 14.32 8.70
CA SER A 81 -26.79 15.20 8.16
C SER A 81 -26.67 15.43 6.64
N CYS A 82 -25.50 15.15 6.04
CA CYS A 82 -25.26 15.41 4.62
C CYS A 82 -24.59 14.26 3.88
N PHE A 83 -24.01 13.27 4.59
CA PHE A 83 -23.41 12.08 4.00
C PHE A 83 -24.09 10.80 4.49
N LYS A 84 -24.29 9.86 3.58
CA LYS A 84 -24.66 8.48 3.89
C LYS A 84 -23.43 7.58 3.74
N LEU A 85 -23.09 6.86 4.82
CA LEU A 85 -22.07 5.83 4.79
C LEU A 85 -22.63 4.57 4.13
N MET A 86 -21.94 4.10 3.09
CA MET A 86 -22.21 2.87 2.36
C MET A 86 -21.09 1.86 2.67
N LYS A 87 -21.42 0.86 3.50
CA LYS A 87 -20.46 -0.15 3.98
C LYS A 87 -20.29 -1.23 2.92
N GLN A 88 -19.20 -1.19 2.18
CA GLN A 88 -18.88 -2.19 1.17
C GLN A 88 -18.50 -3.52 1.85
N GLN A 89 -19.28 -4.58 1.59
CA GLN A 89 -19.11 -5.89 2.23
C GLN A 89 -18.67 -6.98 1.26
N GLY A 90 -18.75 -6.74 -0.04
CA GLY A 90 -18.47 -7.72 -1.09
C GLY A 90 -17.28 -7.37 -1.97
N PHE A 91 -16.96 -8.27 -2.88
CA PHE A 91 -15.92 -8.08 -3.89
C PHE A 91 -16.46 -7.42 -5.18
N VAL A 92 -17.76 -7.19 -5.26
CA VAL A 92 -18.43 -6.51 -6.38
C VAL A 92 -18.56 -5.02 -6.06
N SER A 93 -18.37 -4.17 -7.06
CA SER A 93 -18.49 -2.72 -6.91
C SER A 93 -19.92 -2.32 -6.55
N GLU A 94 -20.14 -2.00 -5.28
CA GLU A 94 -21.46 -1.55 -4.80
C GLU A 94 -21.83 -0.17 -5.35
N THR A 95 -20.87 0.66 -5.73
CA THR A 95 -21.11 1.92 -6.44
C THR A 95 -21.75 1.70 -7.81
N GLU A 96 -21.29 0.70 -8.56
CA GLU A 96 -21.88 0.34 -9.85
C GLU A 96 -23.32 -0.22 -9.69
N GLN A 97 -23.54 -1.06 -8.68
CA GLN A 97 -24.88 -1.55 -8.34
C GLN A 97 -25.82 -0.41 -7.93
N TRP A 98 -25.34 0.54 -7.15
CA TRP A 98 -26.13 1.70 -6.75
C TRP A 98 -26.54 2.54 -7.96
N LEU A 99 -25.65 2.77 -8.93
CA LEU A 99 -25.96 3.47 -10.17
C LEU A 99 -27.07 2.76 -10.95
N GLN A 100 -27.00 1.44 -11.11
CA GLN A 100 -28.03 0.66 -11.79
C GLN A 100 -29.42 0.83 -11.17
N GLN A 101 -29.47 0.96 -9.83
CA GLN A 101 -30.73 1.03 -9.07
C GLN A 101 -31.30 2.46 -8.97
N HIS A 102 -30.46 3.49 -8.96
CA HIS A 102 -30.86 4.85 -8.57
C HIS A 102 -30.59 5.93 -9.62
N ALA A 103 -29.78 5.66 -10.66
CA ALA A 103 -29.33 6.70 -11.59
C ALA A 103 -30.06 6.66 -12.96
N LYS A 104 -31.28 6.10 -13.02
CA LYS A 104 -32.04 5.99 -14.27
C LYS A 104 -32.24 7.35 -14.96
N GLY A 105 -31.77 7.47 -16.19
CA GLY A 105 -31.89 8.68 -17.01
C GLY A 105 -31.01 9.84 -16.57
N MET A 106 -30.11 9.63 -15.59
CA MET A 106 -29.23 10.66 -15.04
C MET A 106 -27.93 10.80 -15.81
N ARG A 107 -27.24 11.91 -15.58
CA ARG A 107 -25.93 12.26 -16.15
C ARG A 107 -24.85 12.12 -15.08
N LEU A 108 -23.94 11.14 -15.24
CA LEU A 108 -22.81 10.89 -14.34
C LEU A 108 -21.57 11.66 -14.82
N GLY A 109 -21.15 12.68 -14.08
CA GLY A 109 -19.92 13.42 -14.31
C GLY A 109 -18.70 12.69 -13.74
N ILE A 110 -17.65 12.54 -14.53
CA ILE A 110 -16.36 11.97 -14.12
C ILE A 110 -15.19 12.84 -14.61
N ASP A 111 -14.13 12.89 -13.80
CA ASP A 111 -12.83 13.40 -14.25
C ASP A 111 -12.06 12.26 -14.95
N PRO A 112 -11.74 12.39 -16.27
CA PRO A 112 -11.10 11.32 -17.01
C PRO A 112 -9.67 11.03 -16.57
N GLN A 113 -9.01 11.94 -15.85
CA GLN A 113 -7.67 11.70 -15.30
C GLN A 113 -7.71 10.78 -14.07
N LEU A 114 -8.85 10.72 -13.36
CA LEU A 114 -8.97 10.01 -12.08
C LEU A 114 -9.68 8.65 -12.21
N VAL A 115 -10.14 8.28 -13.40
CA VAL A 115 -10.85 7.02 -13.62
C VAL A 115 -10.16 6.22 -14.70
N GLY A 116 -9.82 4.96 -14.40
CA GLY A 116 -9.15 4.06 -15.33
C GLY A 116 -10.05 3.67 -16.51
N ILE A 117 -9.41 3.32 -17.64
CA ILE A 117 -10.06 2.99 -18.93
C ILE A 117 -11.17 1.96 -18.75
N GLY A 118 -10.86 0.80 -18.20
CA GLY A 118 -11.82 -0.29 -18.08
C GLY A 118 -13.01 0.06 -17.16
N ARG A 119 -12.81 0.94 -16.19
CA ARG A 119 -13.89 1.41 -15.32
C ARG A 119 -14.82 2.38 -16.04
N VAL A 120 -14.28 3.32 -16.82
CA VAL A 120 -15.10 4.26 -17.59
C VAL A 120 -15.97 3.50 -18.60
N GLN A 121 -15.40 2.52 -19.27
CA GLN A 121 -16.15 1.67 -20.23
C GLN A 121 -17.31 0.94 -19.54
N ARG A 122 -17.10 0.38 -18.35
CA ARG A 122 -18.19 -0.25 -17.56
C ARG A 122 -19.24 0.77 -17.12
N LEU A 123 -18.82 1.94 -16.63
CA LEU A 123 -19.76 3.00 -16.23
C LEU A 123 -20.59 3.48 -17.43
N GLN A 124 -19.99 3.64 -18.61
CA GLN A 124 -20.70 4.00 -19.84
C GLN A 124 -21.75 2.97 -20.21
N GLN A 125 -21.40 1.68 -20.12
CA GLN A 125 -22.34 0.59 -20.39
C GLN A 125 -23.52 0.62 -19.39
N ILE A 126 -23.23 0.69 -18.09
CA ILE A 126 -24.26 0.73 -17.04
C ILE A 126 -25.21 1.92 -17.25
N MET A 127 -24.66 3.11 -17.46
CA MET A 127 -25.47 4.31 -17.64
C MET A 127 -26.32 4.23 -18.91
N LEU A 128 -25.79 3.69 -20.00
CA LEU A 128 -26.55 3.49 -21.25
C LEU A 128 -27.73 2.51 -21.04
N GLU A 129 -27.53 1.41 -20.33
CA GLU A 129 -28.57 0.40 -20.03
C GLU A 129 -29.76 0.99 -19.23
N ILE A 130 -29.51 1.98 -18.39
CA ILE A 130 -30.55 2.67 -17.61
C ILE A 130 -31.04 3.97 -18.22
N GLY A 131 -30.66 4.26 -19.48
CA GLY A 131 -31.06 5.46 -20.22
C GLY A 131 -30.40 6.74 -19.77
N GLY A 132 -29.29 6.66 -19.04
CA GLY A 132 -28.42 7.77 -18.64
C GLY A 132 -27.17 7.89 -19.53
N GLU A 133 -26.25 8.74 -19.13
CA GLU A 133 -24.98 8.94 -19.83
C GLU A 133 -23.82 9.26 -18.86
N VAL A 134 -22.58 8.97 -19.30
CA VAL A 134 -21.36 9.43 -18.64
C VAL A 134 -20.88 10.72 -19.31
N VAL A 135 -20.70 11.78 -18.54
CA VAL A 135 -20.21 13.09 -18.98
C VAL A 135 -18.74 13.24 -18.57
N ILE A 136 -17.88 13.43 -19.54
CA ILE A 136 -16.46 13.67 -19.31
C ILE A 136 -16.23 15.13 -18.92
N ILE A 137 -15.68 15.34 -17.72
CA ILE A 137 -15.42 16.67 -17.15
C ILE A 137 -13.94 17.00 -17.28
N ALA A 138 -13.60 17.90 -18.18
CA ALA A 138 -12.20 18.26 -18.50
C ALA A 138 -11.46 18.95 -17.34
N GLN A 139 -12.18 19.67 -16.47
CA GLN A 139 -11.63 20.35 -15.30
C GLN A 139 -12.33 19.81 -14.06
N ASN A 140 -11.56 19.28 -13.12
CA ASN A 140 -12.11 18.71 -11.88
C ASN A 140 -12.98 19.72 -11.11
N LEU A 141 -14.22 19.35 -10.82
CA LEU A 141 -15.18 20.28 -10.20
C LEU A 141 -14.80 20.65 -8.77
N ILE A 142 -14.12 19.74 -8.02
CA ILE A 142 -13.62 20.06 -6.68
C ILE A 142 -12.43 21.00 -6.76
N ASP A 143 -11.54 20.83 -7.72
CA ASP A 143 -10.42 21.74 -7.92
C ASP A 143 -10.93 23.16 -8.28
N ASN A 144 -11.97 23.27 -9.11
CA ASN A 144 -12.64 24.55 -9.37
C ASN A 144 -13.20 25.16 -8.09
N CYS A 145 -13.83 24.35 -7.22
CA CYS A 145 -14.34 24.81 -5.93
C CYS A 145 -13.20 25.32 -5.02
N LYS A 146 -12.08 24.59 -4.94
CA LYS A 146 -10.90 24.96 -4.16
C LYS A 146 -10.30 26.28 -4.65
N LEU A 147 -10.10 26.43 -5.96
CA LEU A 147 -9.60 27.65 -6.60
C LEU A 147 -10.53 28.85 -6.36
N ALA A 148 -11.85 28.65 -6.45
CA ALA A 148 -12.83 29.71 -6.15
C ALA A 148 -12.78 30.20 -4.68
N LEU A 149 -12.24 29.36 -3.78
CA LEU A 149 -12.02 29.69 -2.37
C LEU A 149 -10.60 30.29 -2.12
N GLY A 150 -9.78 30.42 -3.16
CA GLY A 150 -8.41 30.91 -3.04
C GLY A 150 -7.42 29.87 -2.50
N GLU A 151 -7.78 28.57 -2.53
CA GLU A 151 -6.84 27.50 -2.19
C GLU A 151 -5.84 27.29 -3.34
N GLU A 152 -4.55 27.17 -3.02
CA GLU A 152 -3.52 26.84 -4.01
C GLU A 152 -3.46 25.34 -4.25
N LEU A 153 -3.34 24.95 -5.53
CA LEU A 153 -3.17 23.56 -5.97
C LEU A 153 -1.73 23.27 -6.39
N THR A 154 -0.77 23.76 -5.60
CA THR A 154 0.66 23.62 -5.91
C THR A 154 1.13 22.18 -5.71
N LEU A 155 1.74 21.62 -6.75
CA LEU A 155 2.37 20.29 -6.68
C LEU A 155 3.62 20.33 -5.79
N PRO A 156 3.96 19.20 -5.13
CA PRO A 156 5.21 19.06 -4.40
C PRO A 156 6.42 19.37 -5.27
N GLN A 157 7.45 19.99 -4.69
CA GLN A 157 8.64 20.48 -5.38
C GLN A 157 9.94 19.81 -4.90
N ALA A 158 9.84 18.64 -4.26
CA ALA A 158 11.01 17.91 -3.77
C ALA A 158 11.92 17.48 -4.94
N PRO A 159 13.26 17.58 -4.79
CA PRO A 159 14.19 17.15 -5.83
C PRO A 159 14.07 15.64 -6.10
N ALA A 160 14.17 15.27 -7.37
CA ALA A 160 14.37 13.89 -7.77
C ALA A 160 15.86 13.52 -7.63
N TYR A 161 16.13 12.27 -7.26
CA TYR A 161 17.50 11.75 -7.11
C TYR A 161 17.61 10.31 -7.62
N PRO A 162 18.82 9.89 -8.08
CA PRO A 162 19.04 8.54 -8.54
C PRO A 162 19.07 7.55 -7.37
N HIS A 163 18.51 6.38 -7.56
CA HIS A 163 18.69 5.23 -6.68
C HIS A 163 19.81 4.35 -7.23
N ALA A 164 20.90 4.28 -6.49
CA ALA A 164 22.14 3.68 -6.98
C ALA A 164 21.98 2.20 -7.35
N GLU A 165 22.72 1.75 -8.36
CA GLU A 165 22.69 0.37 -8.85
C GLU A 165 23.12 -0.65 -7.79
N LEU A 166 23.93 -0.22 -6.80
CA LEU A 166 24.24 -1.02 -5.61
C LEU A 166 22.96 -1.56 -4.92
N TYR A 167 21.88 -0.80 -4.91
CA TYR A 167 20.62 -1.18 -4.28
C TYR A 167 19.63 -1.79 -5.27
N THR A 168 19.60 -1.27 -6.50
CA THR A 168 18.63 -1.70 -7.52
C THR A 168 19.08 -2.96 -8.28
N GLY A 169 20.36 -3.29 -8.25
CA GLY A 169 20.96 -4.47 -8.87
C GLY A 169 20.94 -4.52 -10.39
N VAL A 170 20.19 -3.60 -11.06
CA VAL A 170 20.05 -3.57 -12.53
C VAL A 170 20.06 -2.13 -13.01
N SER A 171 20.87 -1.85 -14.04
CA SER A 171 20.96 -0.52 -14.63
C SER A 171 19.69 -0.09 -15.35
N VAL A 172 19.46 1.22 -15.48
CA VAL A 172 18.36 1.78 -16.30
C VAL A 172 18.44 1.27 -17.75
N LYS A 173 19.64 1.22 -18.29
CA LYS A 173 19.88 0.74 -19.67
C LYS A 173 19.41 -0.70 -19.86
N ASP A 174 19.74 -1.60 -18.93
CA ASP A 174 19.34 -3.01 -19.01
C ASP A 174 17.84 -3.19 -18.83
N LYS A 175 17.21 -2.41 -17.95
CA LYS A 175 15.75 -2.38 -17.81
C LYS A 175 15.05 -1.91 -19.10
N LEU A 176 15.60 -0.90 -19.78
CA LEU A 176 15.07 -0.44 -21.07
C LEU A 176 15.27 -1.48 -22.18
N ILE A 177 16.40 -2.18 -22.21
CA ILE A 177 16.64 -3.28 -23.16
C ILE A 177 15.59 -4.38 -22.93
N TRP A 178 15.42 -4.81 -21.68
CA TRP A 178 14.40 -5.81 -21.34
C TRP A 178 13.00 -5.36 -21.75
N LEU A 179 12.59 -4.13 -21.42
CA LEU A 179 11.26 -3.63 -21.74
C LEU A 179 11.00 -3.58 -23.24
N ARG A 180 12.01 -3.18 -24.04
CA ARG A 180 11.92 -3.18 -25.50
C ARG A 180 11.75 -4.58 -26.08
N HIS A 181 12.36 -5.59 -25.48
CA HIS A 181 12.11 -7.00 -25.83
C HIS A 181 10.64 -7.39 -25.58
N GLU A 182 10.07 -6.98 -24.44
CA GLU A 182 8.66 -7.23 -24.13
C GLU A 182 7.71 -6.56 -25.14
N LEU A 183 8.01 -5.31 -25.55
CA LEU A 183 7.23 -4.59 -26.55
C LEU A 183 7.28 -5.30 -27.91
N ASN A 184 8.48 -5.73 -28.35
CA ASN A 184 8.63 -6.48 -29.57
C ASN A 184 7.82 -7.79 -29.57
N ALA A 185 7.87 -8.54 -28.48
CA ALA A 185 7.12 -9.79 -28.33
C ALA A 185 5.60 -9.59 -28.44
N LYS A 186 5.11 -8.40 -28.07
CA LYS A 186 3.69 -8.01 -28.17
C LYS A 186 3.35 -7.30 -29.48
N SER A 187 4.33 -7.05 -30.35
CA SER A 187 4.16 -6.28 -31.61
C SER A 187 3.56 -4.89 -31.39
N VAL A 188 3.99 -4.19 -30.33
CA VAL A 188 3.63 -2.79 -30.05
C VAL A 188 4.86 -1.89 -30.15
N ASP A 189 4.67 -0.66 -30.61
CA ASP A 189 5.76 0.28 -30.86
C ASP A 189 6.22 0.96 -29.56
N CYS A 190 5.26 1.29 -28.68
CA CYS A 190 5.56 1.93 -27.39
C CYS A 190 4.50 1.64 -26.32
N ILE A 191 4.86 1.92 -25.09
CA ILE A 191 3.99 1.85 -23.91
C ILE A 191 4.11 3.16 -23.12
N ALA A 192 2.97 3.65 -22.61
CA ALA A 192 2.92 4.83 -21.75
C ALA A 192 2.54 4.42 -20.32
N PHE A 193 3.20 5.05 -19.35
CA PHE A 193 3.07 4.80 -17.92
C PHE A 193 2.61 6.04 -17.17
N ASN A 194 1.66 5.86 -16.26
CA ASN A 194 1.24 6.86 -15.28
C ASN A 194 1.52 6.43 -13.83
N VAL A 195 1.76 5.16 -13.58
CA VAL A 195 1.95 4.62 -12.23
C VAL A 195 3.36 4.94 -11.73
N LEU A 196 3.44 5.69 -10.64
CA LEU A 196 4.69 6.33 -10.20
C LEU A 196 5.77 5.33 -9.75
N ASP A 197 5.39 4.23 -9.10
CA ASP A 197 6.34 3.22 -8.64
C ASP A 197 6.93 2.39 -9.80
N GLU A 198 6.16 2.19 -10.88
CA GLU A 198 6.66 1.58 -12.11
C GLU A 198 7.71 2.47 -12.78
N ILE A 199 7.44 3.78 -12.87
CA ILE A 199 8.35 4.78 -13.44
C ILE A 199 9.62 4.88 -12.59
N ALA A 200 9.45 4.96 -11.26
CA ALA A 200 10.56 5.04 -10.31
C ALA A 200 11.46 3.80 -10.37
N TRP A 201 10.86 2.60 -10.49
CA TRP A 201 11.61 1.36 -10.68
C TRP A 201 12.32 1.33 -12.02
N LEU A 202 11.65 1.70 -13.11
CA LEU A 202 12.20 1.63 -14.47
C LEU A 202 13.45 2.52 -14.62
N PHE A 203 13.38 3.76 -14.14
CA PHE A 203 14.43 4.74 -14.29
C PHE A 203 15.39 4.84 -13.09
N ASN A 204 15.26 3.96 -12.10
CA ASN A 204 16.05 4.00 -10.86
C ASN A 204 16.05 5.41 -10.22
N ILE A 205 14.88 6.02 -10.13
CA ILE A 205 14.70 7.37 -9.58
C ILE A 205 13.83 7.30 -8.34
N ARG A 206 14.13 8.16 -7.38
CA ARG A 206 13.33 8.38 -6.18
C ARG A 206 13.12 9.88 -5.97
N GLY A 207 12.14 10.21 -5.15
CA GLY A 207 11.81 11.58 -4.74
C GLY A 207 10.98 11.59 -3.48
N ALA A 208 10.31 12.69 -3.19
CA ALA A 208 9.49 12.85 -1.99
C ALA A 208 8.18 13.62 -2.29
N ASP A 209 7.59 13.41 -3.46
CA ASP A 209 6.32 14.06 -3.82
C ASP A 209 5.12 13.38 -3.15
N ILE A 210 5.23 12.11 -2.85
CA ILE A 210 4.19 11.30 -2.21
C ILE A 210 4.63 11.01 -0.78
N GLU A 211 3.77 11.33 0.18
CA GLU A 211 4.05 11.04 1.59
C GLU A 211 4.30 9.54 1.78
N TYR A 212 5.32 9.17 2.53
CA TYR A 212 5.79 7.80 2.79
C TYR A 212 6.35 7.02 1.60
N ASN A 213 6.04 7.40 0.38
CA ASN A 213 6.51 6.70 -0.81
C ASN A 213 7.60 7.53 -1.51
N PRO A 214 8.79 6.95 -1.78
CA PRO A 214 9.90 7.69 -2.38
C PRO A 214 9.71 7.90 -3.89
N LEU A 215 8.62 8.58 -4.28
CA LEU A 215 8.16 8.71 -5.65
C LEU A 215 8.21 10.16 -6.14
N VAL A 216 8.27 10.31 -7.47
CA VAL A 216 8.20 11.60 -8.17
C VAL A 216 6.97 11.61 -9.07
N ILE A 217 6.14 12.63 -8.95
CA ILE A 217 4.97 12.84 -9.84
C ILE A 217 5.47 13.01 -11.27
N SER A 218 5.13 12.07 -12.15
CA SER A 218 5.65 12.01 -13.51
C SER A 218 4.86 11.04 -14.40
N TYR A 219 5.06 11.17 -15.70
CA TYR A 219 4.67 10.17 -16.71
C TYR A 219 5.91 9.62 -17.40
N ALA A 220 5.78 8.48 -18.06
CA ALA A 220 6.83 7.96 -18.91
C ALA A 220 6.27 7.35 -20.19
N LEU A 221 7.08 7.38 -21.26
CA LEU A 221 6.81 6.71 -22.51
C LEU A 221 8.08 6.00 -22.97
N VAL A 222 7.97 4.71 -23.29
CA VAL A 222 9.09 3.91 -23.81
C VAL A 222 8.69 3.23 -25.11
N GLY A 223 9.50 3.40 -26.11
CA GLY A 223 9.42 2.72 -27.40
C GLY A 223 10.78 2.19 -27.85
N GLN A 224 10.84 1.59 -29.04
CA GLN A 224 12.06 0.94 -29.55
C GLN A 224 13.27 1.90 -29.61
N GLY A 225 13.06 3.12 -30.11
CA GLY A 225 14.11 4.14 -30.25
C GLY A 225 14.03 5.28 -29.25
N VAL A 226 13.07 5.26 -28.31
CA VAL A 226 12.78 6.38 -27.43
C VAL A 226 12.51 5.91 -26.01
N ALA A 227 12.97 6.67 -25.03
CA ALA A 227 12.51 6.62 -23.65
C ALA A 227 12.41 8.06 -23.14
N ILE A 228 11.26 8.46 -22.62
CA ILE A 228 11.01 9.81 -22.16
C ILE A 228 10.43 9.76 -20.75
N TRP A 229 10.97 10.59 -19.87
CA TRP A 229 10.44 10.87 -18.56
C TRP A 229 9.85 12.29 -18.55
N PHE A 230 8.56 12.40 -18.31
CA PHE A 230 7.85 13.68 -18.23
C PHE A 230 7.68 14.05 -16.76
N VAL A 231 8.37 15.09 -16.33
CA VAL A 231 8.47 15.50 -14.92
C VAL A 231 8.64 17.02 -14.83
N ASP A 232 8.26 17.62 -13.71
CA ASP A 232 8.55 19.03 -13.46
C ASP A 232 10.08 19.26 -13.49
N LEU A 233 10.54 20.04 -14.46
CA LEU A 233 11.96 20.27 -14.72
C LEU A 233 12.68 20.95 -13.55
N ALA A 234 11.96 21.66 -12.67
CA ALA A 234 12.52 22.26 -11.47
C ALA A 234 13.07 21.24 -10.46
N LYS A 235 12.62 19.98 -10.54
CA LYS A 235 13.09 18.88 -9.68
C LYS A 235 14.38 18.22 -10.16
N ILE A 236 14.85 18.54 -11.36
CA ILE A 236 15.91 17.82 -12.04
C ILE A 236 17.24 18.58 -11.94
N SER A 237 18.21 17.98 -11.26
CA SER A 237 19.58 18.50 -11.30
C SER A 237 20.26 18.24 -12.66
N THR A 238 21.25 19.08 -13.00
CA THR A 238 22.04 18.88 -14.21
C THR A 238 22.71 17.49 -14.23
N GLU A 239 23.19 17.02 -13.09
CA GLU A 239 23.83 15.70 -12.95
C GLU A 239 22.84 14.56 -13.22
N LEU A 240 21.63 14.63 -12.64
CA LEU A 240 20.59 13.64 -12.87
C LEU A 240 20.19 13.61 -14.35
N SER A 241 20.00 14.78 -14.98
CA SER A 241 19.69 14.87 -16.41
C SER A 241 20.76 14.22 -17.28
N GLN A 242 22.05 14.46 -16.98
CA GLN A 242 23.18 13.84 -17.70
C GLN A 242 23.22 12.32 -17.51
N THR A 243 22.98 11.84 -16.29
CA THR A 243 22.94 10.40 -15.97
C THR A 243 21.82 9.71 -16.75
N LEU A 244 20.63 10.30 -16.80
CA LEU A 244 19.50 9.77 -17.55
C LEU A 244 19.77 9.79 -19.06
N ALA A 245 20.31 10.87 -19.59
CA ALA A 245 20.69 10.97 -21.01
C ALA A 245 21.72 9.91 -21.40
N ALA A 246 22.71 9.64 -20.55
CA ALA A 246 23.69 8.57 -20.77
C ALA A 246 23.06 7.17 -20.78
N ALA A 247 21.96 6.98 -20.05
CA ALA A 247 21.15 5.75 -20.07
C ALA A 247 20.15 5.69 -21.23
N GLY A 248 20.06 6.74 -22.06
CA GLY A 248 19.16 6.82 -23.19
C GLY A 248 17.74 7.31 -22.84
N VAL A 249 17.58 8.01 -21.71
CA VAL A 249 16.31 8.60 -21.29
C VAL A 249 16.33 10.12 -21.52
N ASN A 250 15.35 10.63 -22.27
CA ASN A 250 15.13 12.05 -22.45
C ASN A 250 14.18 12.57 -21.36
N VAL A 251 14.48 13.74 -20.80
CA VAL A 251 13.62 14.40 -19.82
C VAL A 251 12.84 15.52 -20.51
N ARG A 252 11.53 15.58 -20.25
CA ARG A 252 10.63 16.64 -20.74
C ARG A 252 9.77 17.19 -19.60
N ASP A 253 9.16 18.34 -19.83
CA ASP A 253 8.25 18.92 -18.86
C ASP A 253 7.00 18.05 -18.65
N TYR A 254 6.53 17.94 -17.42
CA TYR A 254 5.37 17.15 -17.03
C TYR A 254 4.11 17.50 -17.85
N THR A 255 3.92 18.79 -18.13
CA THR A 255 2.74 19.31 -18.83
C THR A 255 2.72 18.93 -20.30
N GLU A 256 3.86 18.55 -20.90
CA GLU A 256 3.95 18.16 -22.30
C GLU A 256 3.40 16.75 -22.59
N PHE A 257 3.20 15.92 -21.56
CA PHE A 257 2.87 14.50 -21.77
C PHE A 257 1.61 14.30 -22.61
N GLY A 258 0.52 15.01 -22.31
CA GLY A 258 -0.74 14.87 -23.02
C GLY A 258 -0.64 15.23 -24.50
N ASP A 259 -0.02 16.37 -24.80
CA ASP A 259 0.17 16.84 -26.18
C ASP A 259 1.13 15.93 -26.93
N TYR A 260 2.17 15.43 -26.28
CA TYR A 260 3.09 14.47 -26.87
C TYR A 260 2.37 13.17 -27.24
N LEU A 261 1.57 12.62 -26.33
CA LEU A 261 0.79 11.40 -26.56
C LEU A 261 -0.22 11.60 -27.71
N ALA A 262 -0.86 12.77 -27.78
CA ALA A 262 -1.83 13.12 -28.81
C ALA A 262 -1.22 13.28 -30.21
N GLN A 263 0.07 13.63 -30.29
CA GLN A 263 0.77 13.81 -31.58
C GLN A 263 1.41 12.52 -32.10
N LEU A 264 1.52 11.48 -31.28
CA LEU A 264 2.07 10.21 -31.75
C LEU A 264 1.16 9.56 -32.78
N SER A 265 1.77 9.01 -33.84
CA SER A 265 1.08 8.24 -34.90
C SER A 265 1.75 6.87 -34.97
N THR A 266 1.38 5.95 -34.05
CA THR A 266 2.04 4.68 -33.86
C THR A 266 1.10 3.69 -33.15
N HIS A 267 1.56 2.47 -32.87
CA HIS A 267 0.82 1.51 -32.04
C HIS A 267 1.24 1.62 -30.59
N ILE A 268 0.34 2.11 -29.71
CA ILE A 268 0.58 2.35 -28.29
C ILE A 268 -0.10 1.29 -27.44
N CYS A 269 0.61 0.73 -26.47
CA CYS A 269 0.05 -0.10 -25.41
C CYS A 269 -0.30 0.76 -24.19
N LEU A 270 -1.48 0.55 -23.62
CA LEU A 270 -1.89 1.10 -22.33
C LEU A 270 -2.32 -0.04 -21.40
N ASP A 271 -2.02 0.07 -20.11
CA ASP A 271 -2.58 -0.84 -19.09
C ASP A 271 -4.00 -0.36 -18.73
N ASP A 272 -5.03 -1.07 -19.18
CA ASP A 272 -6.43 -0.69 -18.99
C ASP A 272 -6.90 -0.67 -17.52
N LYS A 273 -6.12 -1.26 -16.61
CA LYS A 273 -6.40 -1.25 -15.17
C LYS A 273 -5.89 0.00 -14.46
N THR A 274 -4.79 0.58 -14.96
CA THR A 274 -4.12 1.69 -14.29
C THR A 274 -4.05 2.97 -15.11
N ALA A 275 -4.00 2.87 -16.44
CA ALA A 275 -4.02 4.05 -17.30
C ALA A 275 -5.36 4.77 -17.21
N SER A 276 -5.30 6.09 -17.07
CA SER A 276 -6.50 6.92 -17.00
C SER A 276 -7.22 6.99 -18.33
N TYR A 277 -8.53 7.22 -18.29
CA TYR A 277 -9.31 7.40 -19.52
C TYR A 277 -8.86 8.62 -20.34
N TRP A 278 -8.31 9.64 -19.68
CA TRP A 278 -7.70 10.78 -20.33
C TRP A 278 -6.50 10.37 -21.21
N MET A 279 -5.64 9.46 -20.73
CA MET A 279 -4.54 8.95 -21.55
C MET A 279 -5.04 8.27 -22.81
N LEU A 280 -6.10 7.47 -22.72
CA LEU A 280 -6.74 6.85 -23.87
C LEU A 280 -7.23 7.91 -24.88
N GLN A 281 -7.95 8.93 -24.38
CA GLN A 281 -8.47 10.01 -25.23
C GLN A 281 -7.35 10.76 -25.97
N GLN A 282 -6.18 10.97 -25.34
CA GLN A 282 -5.05 11.59 -26.02
C GLN A 282 -4.43 10.64 -27.05
N ALA A 283 -4.20 9.39 -26.70
CA ALA A 283 -3.58 8.39 -27.59
C ALA A 283 -4.42 8.12 -28.86
N GLU A 284 -5.73 7.97 -28.71
CA GLU A 284 -6.65 7.67 -29.83
C GLU A 284 -6.78 8.79 -30.86
N ARG A 285 -6.23 9.99 -30.59
CA ARG A 285 -6.29 11.08 -31.59
C ARG A 285 -5.57 10.74 -32.89
N ASN A 286 -4.42 10.06 -32.80
CA ASN A 286 -3.61 9.77 -34.00
C ASN A 286 -2.96 8.37 -33.95
N SER A 287 -3.12 7.59 -32.86
CA SER A 287 -2.48 6.30 -32.70
C SER A 287 -3.48 5.15 -32.58
N GLN A 288 -3.06 3.96 -32.97
CA GLN A 288 -3.76 2.72 -32.62
C GLN A 288 -3.45 2.36 -31.16
N VAL A 289 -4.48 2.05 -30.39
CA VAL A 289 -4.31 1.65 -28.98
C VAL A 289 -4.63 0.18 -28.80
N SER A 290 -3.77 -0.52 -28.06
CA SER A 290 -4.03 -1.86 -27.54
C SER A 290 -3.88 -1.89 -26.03
N TYR A 291 -4.48 -2.91 -25.40
CA TYR A 291 -4.45 -3.04 -23.96
C TYR A 291 -3.66 -4.26 -23.54
N ALA A 292 -2.77 -4.07 -22.58
CA ALA A 292 -2.08 -5.16 -21.88
C ALA A 292 -1.62 -4.68 -20.52
N ARG A 293 -1.59 -5.61 -19.55
CA ARG A 293 -0.97 -5.37 -18.25
C ARG A 293 0.48 -4.93 -18.44
N SER A 294 0.88 -3.90 -17.71
CA SER A 294 2.27 -3.43 -17.70
C SER A 294 3.24 -4.57 -17.34
N PRO A 295 4.27 -4.85 -18.16
CA PRO A 295 5.23 -5.90 -17.85
C PRO A 295 6.08 -5.56 -16.62
N ILE A 296 6.20 -4.28 -16.26
CA ILE A 296 6.96 -3.82 -15.10
C ILE A 296 6.36 -4.37 -13.80
N VAL A 297 5.04 -4.45 -13.68
CA VAL A 297 4.35 -4.93 -12.47
C VAL A 297 4.90 -6.27 -11.99
N ASN A 298 4.98 -7.25 -12.90
CA ASN A 298 5.49 -8.58 -12.57
C ASN A 298 7.01 -8.57 -12.38
N LYS A 299 7.73 -7.78 -13.18
CA LYS A 299 9.20 -7.76 -13.14
C LYS A 299 9.73 -7.15 -11.85
N LYS A 300 9.15 -6.03 -11.38
CA LYS A 300 9.57 -5.40 -10.12
C LYS A 300 9.13 -6.17 -8.87
N ALA A 301 8.08 -6.97 -8.97
CA ALA A 301 7.64 -7.85 -7.88
C ALA A 301 8.68 -8.93 -7.57
N LEU A 302 9.42 -9.41 -8.58
CA LEU A 302 10.50 -10.39 -8.46
C LEU A 302 11.82 -9.68 -8.12
N LYS A 303 12.10 -9.53 -6.83
CA LYS A 303 13.31 -8.89 -6.33
C LYS A 303 14.54 -9.68 -6.78
N ASN A 304 15.48 -8.99 -7.42
CA ASN A 304 16.78 -9.57 -7.78
C ASN A 304 17.65 -9.77 -6.53
N GLN A 305 18.83 -10.38 -6.67
CA GLN A 305 19.67 -10.72 -5.53
C GLN A 305 20.09 -9.50 -4.71
N ALA A 306 20.43 -8.38 -5.35
CA ALA A 306 20.83 -7.15 -4.65
C ALA A 306 19.65 -6.57 -3.83
N GLU A 307 18.44 -6.55 -4.39
CA GLU A 307 17.23 -6.14 -3.69
C GLU A 307 16.89 -7.10 -2.54
N GLN A 308 17.04 -8.43 -2.72
CA GLN A 308 16.81 -9.41 -1.65
C GLN A 308 17.80 -9.25 -0.50
N ASP A 309 19.08 -9.07 -0.80
CA ASP A 309 20.12 -8.88 0.23
C ASP A 309 19.93 -7.52 0.93
N GLY A 310 19.55 -6.50 0.16
CA GLY A 310 19.21 -5.18 0.67
C GLY A 310 18.06 -5.24 1.68
N VAL A 311 16.95 -5.88 1.33
CA VAL A 311 15.76 -5.94 2.20
C VAL A 311 16.03 -6.75 3.47
N ARG A 312 16.83 -7.84 3.40
CA ARG A 312 17.28 -8.57 4.60
C ARG A 312 18.03 -7.65 5.55
N TYR A 313 18.95 -6.85 5.00
CA TYR A 313 19.73 -5.90 5.79
C TYR A 313 18.88 -4.77 6.36
N ALA A 314 17.94 -4.23 5.59
CA ALA A 314 17.00 -3.21 6.06
C ALA A 314 16.19 -3.72 7.27
N HIS A 315 15.69 -4.97 7.24
CA HIS A 315 14.93 -5.55 8.33
C HIS A 315 15.76 -5.82 9.59
N VAL A 316 17.03 -6.14 9.44
CA VAL A 316 17.93 -6.26 10.61
C VAL A 316 18.15 -4.90 11.29
N LYS A 317 18.32 -3.81 10.51
CA LYS A 317 18.42 -2.45 11.05
C LYS A 317 17.11 -2.02 11.73
N ASP A 318 15.99 -2.27 11.07
CA ASP A 318 14.67 -1.95 11.61
C ASP A 318 14.39 -2.74 12.91
N ALA A 319 14.81 -4.00 12.97
CA ALA A 319 14.68 -4.82 14.19
C ALA A 319 15.45 -4.22 15.37
N VAL A 320 16.64 -3.65 15.14
CA VAL A 320 17.38 -2.93 16.21
C VAL A 320 16.57 -1.74 16.71
N ALA A 321 16.01 -0.92 15.82
CA ALA A 321 15.20 0.23 16.20
C ALA A 321 13.93 -0.19 16.96
N MET A 322 13.27 -1.27 16.52
CA MET A 322 12.10 -1.83 17.19
C MET A 322 12.43 -2.36 18.59
N VAL A 323 13.55 -3.06 18.75
CA VAL A 323 14.02 -3.56 20.06
C VAL A 323 14.33 -2.39 21.00
N GLU A 324 15.06 -1.36 20.54
CA GLU A 324 15.33 -0.15 21.30
C GLU A 324 14.03 0.52 21.78
N PHE A 325 13.04 0.60 20.89
CA PHE A 325 11.75 1.19 21.22
C PHE A 325 10.94 0.35 22.22
N LEU A 326 10.82 -0.95 22.00
CA LEU A 326 10.05 -1.83 22.89
C LEU A 326 10.62 -1.84 24.31
N HIS A 327 11.94 -1.93 24.43
CA HIS A 327 12.63 -1.81 25.73
C HIS A 327 12.42 -0.42 26.37
N TRP A 328 12.53 0.67 25.58
CA TRP A 328 12.27 2.01 26.08
C TRP A 328 10.82 2.15 26.56
N LEU A 329 9.84 1.66 25.80
CA LEU A 329 8.43 1.77 26.17
C LEU A 329 8.13 1.01 27.48
N GLU A 330 8.65 -0.20 27.65
CA GLU A 330 8.48 -1.00 28.87
C GLU A 330 8.99 -0.26 30.13
N ASN A 331 10.04 0.55 29.99
CA ASN A 331 10.64 1.31 31.08
C ASN A 331 10.03 2.71 31.30
N ASN A 332 9.31 3.27 30.30
CA ASN A 332 8.90 4.68 30.33
C ASN A 332 7.38 4.92 30.26
N TRP A 333 6.56 3.94 29.97
CA TRP A 333 5.11 4.15 29.78
C TRP A 333 4.43 4.83 30.97
N ARG A 334 4.90 4.61 32.22
CA ARG A 334 4.38 5.25 33.44
C ARG A 334 4.61 6.75 33.50
N ALA A 335 5.46 7.31 32.64
CA ALA A 335 5.68 8.74 32.52
C ALA A 335 4.62 9.48 31.68
N GLY A 336 3.52 8.80 31.31
CA GLY A 336 2.43 9.38 30.56
C GLY A 336 2.63 9.33 29.04
N VAL A 337 3.38 8.35 28.55
CA VAL A 337 3.52 8.09 27.11
C VAL A 337 2.16 7.80 26.51
N ASP A 338 1.79 8.53 25.45
CA ASP A 338 0.59 8.33 24.67
C ASP A 338 0.88 7.76 23.27
N GLU A 339 -0.16 7.47 22.50
CA GLU A 339 -0.06 6.88 21.17
C GLU A 339 0.79 7.71 20.21
N ILE A 340 0.71 9.05 20.26
CA ILE A 340 1.48 9.95 19.40
C ILE A 340 2.95 9.95 19.83
N SER A 341 3.21 10.20 21.11
CA SER A 341 4.58 10.25 21.62
C SER A 341 5.31 8.92 21.51
N ALA A 342 4.59 7.79 21.55
CA ALA A 342 5.14 6.47 21.28
C ALA A 342 5.55 6.31 19.80
N ALA A 343 4.69 6.71 18.87
CA ALA A 343 4.98 6.69 17.44
C ALA A 343 6.18 7.58 17.08
N ASP A 344 6.21 8.82 17.61
CA ASP A 344 7.32 9.76 17.43
C ASP A 344 8.64 9.19 17.99
N LYS A 345 8.58 8.54 19.15
CA LYS A 345 9.76 7.93 19.75
C LYS A 345 10.33 6.79 18.91
N LEU A 346 9.47 5.96 18.31
CA LEU A 346 9.91 4.91 17.37
C LEU A 346 10.57 5.54 16.14
N ALA A 347 9.99 6.61 15.59
CA ALA A 347 10.59 7.32 14.46
C ALA A 347 11.99 7.87 14.80
N VAL A 348 12.22 8.33 16.04
CA VAL A 348 13.55 8.74 16.51
C VAL A 348 14.52 7.56 16.56
N PHE A 349 14.11 6.36 17.01
CA PHE A 349 14.98 5.18 17.01
C PHE A 349 15.31 4.73 15.59
N ARG A 350 14.33 4.70 14.67
CA ARG A 350 14.57 4.44 13.25
C ARG A 350 15.50 5.47 12.62
N GLY A 351 15.34 6.75 12.99
CA GLY A 351 16.18 7.85 12.51
C GLY A 351 17.67 7.72 12.82
N LYS A 352 18.06 6.85 13.75
CA LYS A 352 19.47 6.53 14.04
C LYS A 352 20.07 5.49 13.10
N GLN A 353 19.24 4.75 12.36
CA GLN A 353 19.72 3.70 11.48
C GLN A 353 20.27 4.28 10.18
N GLU A 354 21.33 3.66 9.69
CA GLU A 354 21.95 4.07 8.42
C GLU A 354 20.98 3.94 7.25
N ASN A 355 21.04 4.91 6.33
CA ASN A 355 20.29 4.93 5.08
C ASN A 355 18.76 5.02 5.22
N ILE A 356 18.24 5.29 6.41
CA ILE A 356 16.81 5.59 6.59
C ILE A 356 16.46 6.90 5.87
N LYS A 357 15.32 6.94 5.18
CA LYS A 357 14.82 8.11 4.46
C LYS A 357 13.50 8.65 5.02
N GLY A 358 12.81 7.85 5.80
CA GLY A 358 11.54 8.22 6.42
C GLY A 358 10.72 7.00 6.81
N LEU A 359 9.47 7.22 7.15
CA LEU A 359 8.52 6.14 7.41
C LEU A 359 7.99 5.59 6.08
N SER A 360 7.60 4.31 6.05
CA SER A 360 6.96 3.67 4.88
C SER A 360 5.45 3.88 4.83
N PHE A 361 4.84 4.27 5.97
CA PHE A 361 3.44 4.69 6.11
C PHE A 361 3.25 5.42 7.45
N SER A 362 2.08 6.01 7.66
CA SER A 362 1.73 6.63 8.94
C SER A 362 1.63 5.55 10.03
N THR A 363 2.47 5.66 11.07
CA THR A 363 2.47 4.68 12.17
C THR A 363 1.08 4.54 12.78
N ILE A 364 0.58 3.31 12.85
CA ILE A 364 -0.64 2.94 13.56
C ILE A 364 -0.22 2.61 15.00
N SER A 365 -0.58 3.48 15.93
CA SER A 365 -0.26 3.38 17.35
C SER A 365 -1.57 3.41 18.10
N GLY A 366 -2.12 2.23 18.44
CA GLY A 366 -3.47 2.08 18.96
C GLY A 366 -3.52 1.36 20.31
N TYR A 367 -3.90 2.09 21.38
CA TYR A 367 -4.08 1.54 22.71
C TYR A 367 -5.55 1.22 22.99
N ALA A 368 -5.81 0.05 23.58
CA ALA A 368 -7.15 -0.41 23.94
C ALA A 368 -8.11 -0.33 22.73
N ALA A 369 -9.27 0.30 22.85
CA ALA A 369 -10.28 0.40 21.79
C ALA A 369 -9.76 1.03 20.48
N ASN A 370 -8.75 1.90 20.55
CA ASN A 370 -8.16 2.49 19.34
C ASN A 370 -7.43 1.43 18.50
N GLY A 371 -6.84 0.40 19.12
CA GLY A 371 -6.24 -0.74 18.44
C GLY A 371 -7.26 -1.60 17.66
N ALA A 372 -8.56 -1.49 17.96
CA ALA A 372 -9.60 -2.17 17.20
C ALA A 372 -9.91 -1.51 15.85
N ILE A 373 -9.45 -0.29 15.61
CA ILE A 373 -9.57 0.42 14.33
C ILE A 373 -8.37 0.03 13.48
N ILE A 374 -8.59 -0.74 12.43
CA ILE A 374 -7.53 -1.44 11.66
C ILE A 374 -6.46 -0.48 11.13
N HIS A 375 -6.86 0.67 10.58
CA HIS A 375 -5.99 1.72 10.08
C HIS A 375 -6.11 2.99 10.94
N TYR A 376 -6.01 2.81 12.27
CA TYR A 376 -6.10 3.92 13.22
C TYR A 376 -4.96 4.92 12.99
N ARG A 377 -5.32 6.21 13.03
CA ARG A 377 -4.38 7.32 13.05
C ARG A 377 -4.64 8.13 14.32
N ALA A 378 -3.67 8.16 15.22
CA ALA A 378 -3.75 8.97 16.42
C ALA A 378 -3.73 10.47 16.07
N THR A 379 -4.63 11.23 16.68
CA THR A 379 -4.69 12.69 16.59
C THR A 379 -4.68 13.27 18.00
N SER A 380 -4.49 14.60 18.14
CA SER A 380 -4.60 15.28 19.44
C SER A 380 -5.90 14.99 20.18
N ASP A 381 -6.98 14.75 19.44
CA ASP A 381 -8.31 14.54 20.00
C ASP A 381 -8.62 13.08 20.35
N THR A 382 -7.91 12.14 19.71
CA THR A 382 -8.18 10.69 19.85
C THR A 382 -7.08 9.93 20.58
N SER A 383 -5.86 10.49 20.68
CA SER A 383 -4.71 9.85 21.32
C SER A 383 -4.97 9.52 22.79
N LYS A 384 -4.61 8.30 23.18
CA LYS A 384 -4.73 7.80 24.55
C LYS A 384 -3.38 7.59 25.19
N VAL A 385 -3.31 7.86 26.49
CA VAL A 385 -2.14 7.47 27.32
C VAL A 385 -2.12 5.94 27.42
N ILE A 386 -0.96 5.35 27.10
CA ILE A 386 -0.71 3.91 27.16
C ILE A 386 -0.57 3.49 28.63
N LYS A 387 -1.28 2.43 29.02
CA LYS A 387 -1.30 1.90 30.39
C LYS A 387 -1.05 0.40 30.39
N ASP A 388 -1.23 -0.22 31.56
CA ASP A 388 -1.01 -1.65 31.81
C ASP A 388 -2.30 -2.47 31.92
N ASP A 389 -3.45 -1.89 31.52
CA ASP A 389 -4.76 -2.53 31.66
C ASP A 389 -5.36 -3.02 30.32
N SER A 390 -4.66 -2.82 29.18
CA SER A 390 -5.10 -3.29 27.87
C SER A 390 -3.95 -3.54 26.91
N LEU A 391 -4.29 -3.97 25.68
CA LEU A 391 -3.34 -4.19 24.60
C LEU A 391 -2.95 -2.88 23.91
N TYR A 392 -1.68 -2.82 23.51
CA TYR A 392 -1.17 -1.79 22.64
C TYR A 392 -0.72 -2.41 21.31
N LEU A 393 -1.37 -2.03 20.22
CA LEU A 393 -1.05 -2.42 18.86
C LEU A 393 -0.19 -1.32 18.22
N LEU A 394 0.98 -1.70 17.72
CA LEU A 394 1.90 -0.83 17.03
C LEU A 394 2.24 -1.43 15.67
N ASP A 395 1.84 -0.74 14.60
CA ASP A 395 2.12 -1.09 13.23
C ASP A 395 2.88 0.06 12.55
N SER A 396 4.03 -0.26 11.95
CA SER A 396 4.97 0.77 11.51
C SER A 396 6.03 0.22 10.58
N GLY A 397 6.60 1.07 9.76
CA GLY A 397 7.68 0.68 8.87
C GLY A 397 8.59 1.84 8.48
N GLY A 398 9.69 1.54 7.81
CA GLY A 398 10.68 2.50 7.37
C GLY A 398 11.09 2.32 5.91
N GLN A 399 11.41 3.45 5.27
CA GLN A 399 12.01 3.51 3.95
C GLN A 399 13.53 3.60 4.10
N TYR A 400 14.22 2.52 3.81
CA TYR A 400 15.69 2.44 3.74
C TYR A 400 16.13 2.42 2.28
N LEU A 401 17.33 2.93 1.96
CA LEU A 401 17.85 2.82 0.59
C LEU A 401 17.91 1.36 0.12
N GLU A 402 18.07 0.43 1.03
CA GLU A 402 18.16 -1.02 0.76
C GLU A 402 16.80 -1.71 0.62
N GLY A 403 15.70 -1.09 1.09
CA GLY A 403 14.38 -1.70 1.03
C GLY A 403 13.35 -1.01 1.91
N THR A 404 12.12 -1.46 1.82
CA THR A 404 10.98 -1.00 2.61
C THR A 404 10.68 -2.01 3.70
N THR A 405 10.43 -1.56 4.94
CA THR A 405 10.01 -2.43 6.05
C THR A 405 8.57 -2.16 6.46
N ASP A 406 7.96 -3.18 7.02
CA ASP A 406 6.61 -3.21 7.57
C ASP A 406 6.55 -4.22 8.71
N ILE A 407 6.00 -3.83 9.87
CA ILE A 407 5.91 -4.68 11.04
C ILE A 407 4.77 -4.26 11.96
N THR A 408 3.98 -5.23 12.39
CA THR A 408 3.07 -5.03 13.52
C THR A 408 3.49 -5.89 14.71
N ARG A 409 3.49 -5.27 15.90
CA ARG A 409 3.55 -5.97 17.19
C ARG A 409 2.41 -5.50 18.10
N THR A 410 1.74 -6.47 18.73
CA THR A 410 0.79 -6.22 19.80
C THR A 410 1.42 -6.62 21.11
N ILE A 411 1.43 -5.73 22.10
CA ILE A 411 2.08 -5.93 23.40
C ILE A 411 1.13 -5.62 24.57
N HIS A 412 1.50 -6.09 25.75
CA HIS A 412 0.84 -5.78 27.03
C HIS A 412 1.90 -5.37 28.06
N LEU A 413 1.72 -4.21 28.69
CA LEU A 413 2.70 -3.68 29.64
C LEU A 413 2.49 -4.19 31.09
N GLY A 414 1.28 -4.64 31.41
CA GLY A 414 0.92 -5.26 32.69
C GLY A 414 0.69 -6.76 32.60
N GLU A 415 -0.37 -7.24 33.25
CA GLU A 415 -0.80 -8.65 33.24
C GLU A 415 -2.02 -8.82 32.33
N PRO A 416 -1.89 -9.52 31.20
CA PRO A 416 -2.99 -9.74 30.29
C PRO A 416 -4.05 -10.70 30.85
N THR A 417 -5.30 -10.50 30.47
CA THR A 417 -6.40 -11.43 30.78
C THR A 417 -6.23 -12.77 30.03
N ALA A 418 -6.89 -13.82 30.52
CA ALA A 418 -6.90 -15.12 29.84
C ALA A 418 -7.46 -15.02 28.41
N GLU A 419 -8.50 -14.18 28.20
CA GLU A 419 -9.08 -13.93 26.88
C GLU A 419 -8.07 -13.26 25.94
N GLN A 420 -7.35 -12.22 26.38
CA GLN A 420 -6.32 -11.55 25.59
C GLN A 420 -5.20 -12.51 25.19
N LYS A 421 -4.72 -13.36 26.11
CA LYS A 421 -3.72 -14.40 25.83
C LYS A 421 -4.23 -15.40 24.78
N ARG A 422 -5.46 -15.90 24.95
CA ARG A 422 -6.08 -16.81 24.01
C ARG A 422 -6.20 -16.18 22.62
N HIS A 423 -6.77 -14.98 22.51
CA HIS A 423 -6.94 -14.28 21.24
C HIS A 423 -5.60 -14.00 20.54
N TYR A 424 -4.60 -13.50 21.29
CA TYR A 424 -3.26 -13.30 20.75
C TYR A 424 -2.63 -14.59 20.24
N THR A 425 -2.78 -15.68 20.98
CA THR A 425 -2.19 -16.97 20.61
C THR A 425 -2.89 -17.56 19.37
N LEU A 426 -4.20 -17.37 19.20
CA LEU A 426 -4.90 -17.78 17.98
C LEU A 426 -4.37 -17.01 16.73
N VAL A 427 -4.18 -15.71 16.85
CA VAL A 427 -3.57 -14.91 15.76
C VAL A 427 -2.14 -15.38 15.49
N LEU A 428 -1.34 -15.59 16.52
CA LEU A 428 0.04 -16.09 16.41
C LEU A 428 0.09 -17.47 15.73
N LYS A 429 -0.81 -18.38 16.05
CA LYS A 429 -0.91 -19.71 15.39
C LYS A 429 -1.16 -19.58 13.89
N GLY A 430 -2.06 -18.69 13.48
CA GLY A 430 -2.32 -18.39 12.07
C GLY A 430 -1.09 -17.83 11.37
N HIS A 431 -0.43 -16.86 12.00
CA HIS A 431 0.81 -16.27 11.54
C HIS A 431 1.92 -17.31 11.35
N LEU A 432 2.16 -18.16 12.34
CA LEU A 432 3.15 -19.24 12.28
C LEU A 432 2.79 -20.32 11.25
N ALA A 433 1.51 -20.65 11.10
CA ALA A 433 1.05 -21.64 10.12
C ALA A 433 1.34 -21.18 8.69
N LEU A 434 1.12 -19.90 8.39
CA LEU A 434 1.46 -19.32 7.09
C LEU A 434 2.98 -19.22 6.90
N SER A 435 3.73 -18.73 7.90
CA SER A 435 5.19 -18.58 7.81
C SER A 435 5.92 -19.89 7.50
N ARG A 436 5.51 -21.02 8.10
CA ARG A 436 6.13 -22.35 7.85
C ARG A 436 5.60 -23.11 6.65
N SER A 437 4.68 -22.53 5.88
CA SER A 437 4.05 -23.24 4.78
C SER A 437 5.02 -23.52 3.63
N ILE A 438 4.90 -24.74 3.09
CA ILE A 438 5.56 -25.19 1.87
C ILE A 438 4.49 -25.30 0.80
N PHE A 439 4.75 -24.77 -0.39
CA PHE A 439 3.79 -24.77 -1.48
C PHE A 439 4.45 -25.03 -2.83
N VAL A 440 3.71 -25.63 -3.74
CA VAL A 440 4.17 -25.96 -5.09
C VAL A 440 4.07 -24.75 -6.02
N GLN A 441 4.89 -24.70 -7.05
CA GLN A 441 4.79 -23.72 -8.13
C GLN A 441 3.34 -23.59 -8.65
N GLY A 442 2.90 -22.36 -8.91
CA GLY A 442 1.53 -22.05 -9.35
C GLY A 442 0.55 -21.76 -8.21
N THR A 443 0.97 -21.95 -6.95
CA THR A 443 0.14 -21.58 -5.78
C THR A 443 -0.01 -20.07 -5.71
N CYS A 444 -1.26 -19.61 -5.62
CA CYS A 444 -1.61 -18.20 -5.40
C CYS A 444 -1.84 -17.92 -3.92
N GLY A 445 -1.79 -16.63 -3.53
CA GLY A 445 -1.96 -16.26 -2.12
C GLY A 445 -3.33 -16.59 -1.55
N GLU A 446 -4.39 -16.59 -2.35
CA GLU A 446 -5.73 -17.04 -1.94
C GLU A 446 -5.78 -18.51 -1.51
N ASN A 447 -4.86 -19.36 -1.99
CA ASN A 447 -4.75 -20.75 -1.56
C ASN A 447 -4.13 -20.88 -0.15
N LEU A 448 -3.35 -19.89 0.28
CA LEU A 448 -2.62 -19.88 1.55
C LEU A 448 -3.32 -19.07 2.65
N ASP A 449 -4.20 -18.13 2.31
CA ASP A 449 -4.91 -17.25 3.26
C ASP A 449 -5.62 -18.03 4.37
N ILE A 450 -6.20 -19.21 4.04
CA ILE A 450 -6.87 -20.07 4.99
C ILE A 450 -5.96 -20.53 6.15
N LEU A 451 -4.65 -20.68 5.92
CA LEU A 451 -3.71 -21.10 6.97
C LEU A 451 -3.66 -20.09 8.12
N ALA A 452 -3.73 -18.80 7.78
CA ALA A 452 -3.74 -17.73 8.77
C ALA A 452 -5.11 -17.59 9.47
N ARG A 453 -6.22 -17.88 8.78
CA ARG A 453 -7.57 -17.72 9.33
C ARG A 453 -8.08 -18.94 10.11
N ALA A 454 -7.63 -20.13 9.78
CA ALA A 454 -8.19 -21.37 10.33
C ALA A 454 -8.20 -21.42 11.88
N PRO A 455 -7.16 -20.98 12.61
CA PRO A 455 -7.23 -20.96 14.07
C PRO A 455 -8.33 -20.05 14.63
N LEU A 456 -8.59 -18.91 13.98
CA LEU A 456 -9.67 -17.99 14.35
C LEU A 456 -11.05 -18.54 13.97
N TRP A 457 -11.20 -19.09 12.78
CA TRP A 457 -12.48 -19.64 12.31
C TRP A 457 -12.98 -20.82 13.15
N ASN A 458 -12.07 -21.62 13.69
CA ASN A 458 -12.42 -22.70 14.63
C ASN A 458 -13.07 -22.19 15.94
N GLU A 459 -12.87 -20.90 16.24
CA GLU A 459 -13.46 -20.21 17.39
C GLU A 459 -14.55 -19.20 16.96
N PHE A 460 -15.03 -19.27 15.69
CA PHE A 460 -16.03 -18.35 15.11
C PHE A 460 -15.59 -16.88 15.08
N LEU A 461 -14.25 -16.63 15.08
CA LEU A 461 -13.63 -15.32 14.97
C LEU A 461 -13.09 -15.08 13.56
N ASN A 462 -12.96 -13.83 13.13
CA ASN A 462 -12.44 -13.46 11.83
C ASN A 462 -11.90 -12.03 11.82
N TYR A 463 -11.13 -11.68 10.79
CA TYR A 463 -10.70 -10.30 10.48
C TYR A 463 -11.09 -9.90 9.05
N ARG A 464 -11.24 -8.57 8.81
CA ARG A 464 -11.87 -8.02 7.60
C ARG A 464 -10.87 -7.39 6.61
N HIS A 465 -9.60 -7.69 6.74
CA HIS A 465 -8.56 -7.27 5.79
C HIS A 465 -7.88 -8.47 5.12
N GLY A 466 -7.01 -8.22 4.13
CA GLY A 466 -6.15 -9.26 3.56
C GLY A 466 -5.16 -9.79 4.59
N THR A 467 -4.69 -11.01 4.42
CA THR A 467 -3.65 -11.58 5.28
C THR A 467 -2.26 -11.08 4.89
N GLY A 468 -2.11 -10.55 3.67
CA GLY A 468 -0.85 -10.00 3.22
C GLY A 468 -0.94 -9.33 1.85
N HIS A 469 -0.01 -8.44 1.62
CA HIS A 469 0.20 -7.69 0.38
C HIS A 469 1.66 -7.78 -0.07
N GLY A 470 1.93 -7.46 -1.33
CA GLY A 470 3.29 -7.29 -1.81
C GLY A 470 3.95 -6.02 -1.27
N VAL A 471 5.27 -5.99 -1.25
CA VAL A 471 6.06 -4.84 -0.75
C VAL A 471 7.15 -4.48 -1.76
N GLY A 472 7.35 -3.18 -1.97
CA GLY A 472 8.37 -2.64 -2.86
C GLY A 472 9.78 -2.66 -2.25
N SER A 473 10.81 -2.42 -3.09
CA SER A 473 12.18 -2.25 -2.64
C SER A 473 12.54 -0.76 -2.68
N PHE A 474 12.47 -0.09 -1.53
CA PHE A 474 12.51 1.36 -1.41
C PHE A 474 11.51 2.02 -2.39
N LEU A 475 10.26 1.51 -2.32
CA LEU A 475 9.10 1.94 -3.11
C LEU A 475 7.84 1.91 -2.22
N CYS A 476 6.67 1.59 -2.79
CA CYS A 476 5.43 1.53 -2.02
C CYS A 476 5.46 0.36 -1.01
N VAL A 477 4.98 0.60 0.21
CA VAL A 477 4.74 -0.46 1.19
C VAL A 477 3.69 -1.44 0.67
N HIS A 478 2.63 -0.94 0.04
CA HIS A 478 1.64 -1.76 -0.66
C HIS A 478 1.99 -1.84 -2.14
N GLU A 479 2.50 -2.99 -2.58
CA GLU A 479 2.89 -3.24 -3.96
C GLU A 479 2.23 -4.53 -4.49
N GLY A 480 1.59 -4.43 -5.66
CA GLY A 480 1.11 -5.61 -6.38
C GLY A 480 2.17 -6.24 -7.28
N PRO A 481 1.83 -7.33 -7.98
CA PRO A 481 0.49 -7.88 -8.18
C PRO A 481 0.08 -8.96 -7.17
N GLN A 482 1.04 -9.53 -6.42
CA GLN A 482 0.81 -10.60 -5.46
C GLN A 482 0.14 -10.08 -4.18
N ARG A 483 -0.68 -10.92 -3.57
CA ARG A 483 -1.28 -10.71 -2.25
C ARG A 483 -1.71 -12.04 -1.64
N ILE A 484 -1.88 -12.07 -0.32
CA ILE A 484 -2.49 -13.20 0.40
C ILE A 484 -3.83 -12.71 0.95
N SER A 485 -4.94 -13.19 0.40
CA SER A 485 -6.28 -12.75 0.80
C SER A 485 -7.35 -13.70 0.28
N GLN A 486 -8.57 -13.64 0.83
CA GLN A 486 -9.72 -14.39 0.32
C GLN A 486 -10.11 -13.99 -1.12
N ALA A 487 -9.86 -12.71 -1.48
CA ALA A 487 -10.09 -12.26 -2.84
C ALA A 487 -8.98 -12.76 -3.77
N SER A 488 -9.36 -13.46 -4.82
CA SER A 488 -8.41 -13.99 -5.80
C SER A 488 -7.63 -12.86 -6.50
N SER A 489 -6.31 -13.02 -6.58
CA SER A 489 -5.45 -12.21 -7.44
C SER A 489 -5.18 -12.91 -8.78
N GLY A 490 -5.27 -14.23 -8.81
CA GLY A 490 -4.85 -15.07 -9.94
C GLY A 490 -3.34 -15.01 -10.19
N VAL A 491 -2.55 -14.49 -9.24
CA VAL A 491 -1.09 -14.34 -9.36
C VAL A 491 -0.40 -15.36 -8.48
N ALA A 492 0.34 -16.26 -9.12
CA ALA A 492 1.15 -17.24 -8.40
C ALA A 492 2.30 -16.56 -7.65
N LEU A 493 2.55 -17.04 -6.43
CA LEU A 493 3.71 -16.61 -5.64
C LEU A 493 4.98 -17.25 -6.22
N LEU A 494 5.99 -16.42 -6.47
CA LEU A 494 7.25 -16.83 -7.09
C LEU A 494 8.45 -16.41 -6.23
N PRO A 495 9.57 -17.14 -6.28
CA PRO A 495 10.81 -16.76 -5.61
C PRO A 495 11.25 -15.34 -5.95
N GLY A 496 11.64 -14.59 -4.93
CA GLY A 496 11.95 -13.17 -5.04
C GLY A 496 10.78 -12.24 -4.75
N MET A 497 9.55 -12.72 -4.65
CA MET A 497 8.42 -11.91 -4.19
C MET A 497 8.47 -11.71 -2.68
N ILE A 498 8.17 -10.48 -2.24
CA ILE A 498 7.99 -10.14 -0.82
C ILE A 498 6.50 -9.98 -0.56
N VAL A 499 6.02 -10.55 0.55
CA VAL A 499 4.64 -10.42 1.00
C VAL A 499 4.61 -10.17 2.51
N SER A 500 3.61 -9.40 2.98
CA SER A 500 3.29 -9.37 4.42
C SER A 500 2.57 -10.65 4.84
N ASN A 501 2.71 -10.98 6.13
CA ASN A 501 1.97 -12.03 6.82
C ASN A 501 1.42 -11.40 8.11
N GLU A 502 0.19 -10.86 8.05
CA GLU A 502 -0.38 -9.92 9.01
C GLU A 502 -1.79 -10.31 9.53
N PRO A 503 -2.06 -11.55 9.93
CA PRO A 503 -3.36 -11.89 10.52
C PRO A 503 -3.65 -11.03 11.76
N GLY A 504 -4.94 -10.79 12.03
CA GLY A 504 -5.37 -9.97 13.16
C GLY A 504 -6.69 -10.42 13.76
N LEU A 505 -7.09 -9.76 14.85
CA LEU A 505 -8.39 -9.88 15.49
C LEU A 505 -8.73 -8.53 16.14
N TYR A 506 -9.92 -8.02 15.89
CA TYR A 506 -10.33 -6.68 16.34
C TYR A 506 -11.66 -6.79 17.07
N ILE A 507 -11.64 -6.47 18.37
CA ILE A 507 -12.81 -6.48 19.25
C ILE A 507 -13.26 -5.04 19.45
N ASP A 508 -14.30 -4.66 18.71
CA ASP A 508 -14.82 -3.30 18.71
C ASP A 508 -15.07 -2.76 20.13
N GLY A 509 -14.62 -1.53 20.36
CA GLY A 509 -14.70 -0.87 21.67
C GLY A 509 -13.76 -1.45 22.75
N SER A 510 -12.94 -2.46 22.45
CA SER A 510 -12.08 -3.13 23.43
C SER A 510 -10.58 -3.10 23.08
N TYR A 511 -10.15 -3.89 22.10
CA TYR A 511 -8.74 -3.94 21.65
C TYR A 511 -8.60 -4.55 20.25
N GLY A 512 -7.44 -4.30 19.64
CA GLY A 512 -7.00 -4.99 18.42
C GLY A 512 -5.73 -5.79 18.65
N ILE A 513 -5.58 -6.86 17.86
CA ILE A 513 -4.39 -7.69 17.76
C ILE A 513 -4.04 -7.80 16.29
N ARG A 514 -2.80 -7.49 15.93
CA ARG A 514 -2.16 -7.83 14.66
C ARG A 514 -0.75 -8.29 14.94
N ILE A 515 -0.33 -9.34 14.27
CA ILE A 515 1.04 -9.85 14.31
C ILE A 515 1.51 -9.92 12.86
N GLU A 516 2.56 -9.18 12.55
CA GLU A 516 3.04 -9.05 11.19
C GLU A 516 4.53 -9.22 11.06
N ASN A 517 4.92 -9.99 10.05
CA ASN A 517 6.26 -10.02 9.49
C ASN A 517 6.17 -9.85 7.97
N LEU A 518 7.18 -9.25 7.36
CA LEU A 518 7.43 -9.42 5.94
C LEU A 518 8.14 -10.75 5.68
N CYS A 519 7.75 -11.39 4.59
CA CYS A 519 8.27 -12.69 4.17
C CYS A 519 8.75 -12.63 2.72
N LEU A 520 9.92 -13.23 2.45
CA LEU A 520 10.44 -13.44 1.10
C LEU A 520 10.09 -14.85 0.64
N VAL A 521 9.53 -14.98 -0.55
CA VAL A 521 9.35 -16.29 -1.19
C VAL A 521 10.69 -16.81 -1.68
N THR A 522 11.08 -18.02 -1.28
CA THR A 522 12.34 -18.67 -1.66
C THR A 522 12.11 -20.07 -2.19
N GLU A 523 13.04 -20.56 -3.01
CA GLU A 523 13.07 -21.98 -3.41
C GLU A 523 13.55 -22.85 -2.26
N ILE A 524 13.04 -24.09 -2.22
CA ILE A 524 13.52 -25.08 -1.26
C ILE A 524 14.75 -25.79 -1.84
N GLU A 525 15.88 -25.66 -1.17
CA GLU A 525 17.16 -26.24 -1.61
C GLU A 525 17.27 -27.76 -1.41
N HIS A 526 16.24 -28.41 -0.86
CA HIS A 526 16.24 -29.85 -0.60
C HIS A 526 16.14 -30.67 -1.90
N ALA A 527 16.96 -31.72 -2.04
CA ALA A 527 17.03 -32.53 -3.26
C ALA A 527 15.69 -33.14 -3.70
N ALA A 528 14.88 -33.60 -2.75
CA ALA A 528 13.56 -34.17 -3.05
C ALA A 528 12.58 -33.12 -3.60
N ALA A 529 12.68 -31.87 -3.15
CA ALA A 529 11.86 -30.76 -3.67
C ALA A 529 12.28 -30.40 -5.11
N LYS A 530 13.60 -30.38 -5.37
CA LYS A 530 14.15 -30.08 -6.71
C LYS A 530 13.88 -31.18 -7.75
N SER A 531 13.75 -32.43 -7.32
CA SER A 531 13.49 -33.59 -8.22
C SER A 531 12.02 -34.04 -8.24
N SER A 532 11.12 -33.26 -7.65
CA SER A 532 9.71 -33.59 -7.59
C SER A 532 9.05 -33.57 -8.98
N GLU A 533 8.23 -34.57 -9.29
CA GLU A 533 7.42 -34.62 -10.51
C GLU A 533 6.30 -33.55 -10.53
N TYR A 534 5.97 -32.97 -9.37
CA TYR A 534 4.96 -31.91 -9.23
C TYR A 534 5.52 -30.51 -9.50
N GLY A 535 6.82 -30.37 -9.82
CA GLY A 535 7.51 -29.10 -10.06
C GLY A 535 8.27 -28.60 -8.82
N PRO A 536 8.87 -27.40 -8.88
CA PRO A 536 9.58 -26.83 -7.77
C PRO A 536 8.64 -26.47 -6.62
N PHE A 537 9.17 -26.57 -5.39
CA PHE A 537 8.49 -26.16 -4.16
C PHE A 537 9.12 -24.90 -3.59
N TYR A 538 8.30 -24.05 -3.00
CA TYR A 538 8.67 -22.77 -2.41
C TYR A 538 8.28 -22.75 -0.93
N GLN A 539 8.91 -21.82 -0.21
CA GLN A 539 8.65 -21.54 1.19
C GLN A 539 8.80 -20.05 1.48
N PHE A 540 8.42 -19.62 2.66
CA PHE A 540 8.65 -18.26 3.14
C PHE A 540 9.92 -18.18 4.01
N GLU A 541 10.69 -17.12 3.83
CA GLU A 541 11.75 -16.66 4.72
C GLU A 541 11.23 -15.41 5.45
N ASP A 542 11.05 -15.46 6.77
CA ASP A 542 10.71 -14.28 7.56
C ASP A 542 11.84 -13.24 7.46
N LEU A 543 11.54 -12.05 6.94
CA LEU A 543 12.49 -10.93 6.89
C LEU A 543 12.51 -10.17 8.22
N THR A 544 11.35 -9.95 8.81
CA THR A 544 11.17 -9.26 10.10
C THR A 544 11.70 -10.12 11.25
N LEU A 545 12.58 -9.58 12.08
CA LEU A 545 13.26 -10.30 13.17
C LEU A 545 13.10 -9.59 14.53
N VAL A 546 11.88 -9.47 15.03
CA VAL A 546 11.54 -8.81 16.29
C VAL A 546 10.77 -9.79 17.18
N PRO A 547 11.07 -9.88 18.50
CA PRO A 547 10.36 -10.79 19.40
C PRO A 547 8.85 -10.58 19.41
N TYR A 548 8.10 -11.66 19.59
CA TYR A 548 6.68 -11.60 19.94
C TYR A 548 6.52 -11.31 21.45
N CYS A 549 5.38 -10.78 21.87
CA CYS A 549 5.11 -10.48 23.26
C CYS A 549 4.93 -11.77 24.08
N LYS A 550 5.96 -12.21 24.81
CA LYS A 550 5.93 -13.48 25.57
C LYS A 550 4.78 -13.57 26.58
N LYS A 551 4.40 -12.44 27.20
CA LYS A 551 3.31 -12.39 28.20
C LYS A 551 1.95 -12.76 27.60
N LEU A 552 1.75 -12.54 26.28
CA LEU A 552 0.51 -12.81 25.56
C LEU A 552 0.44 -14.23 24.99
N ILE A 553 1.54 -15.00 25.04
CA ILE A 553 1.57 -16.35 24.47
C ILE A 553 1.08 -17.37 25.51
N GLU A 554 -0.01 -18.06 25.19
CA GLU A 554 -0.50 -19.20 25.95
C GLU A 554 0.15 -20.48 25.39
N VAL A 555 1.25 -20.91 26.00
CA VAL A 555 2.15 -21.96 25.50
C VAL A 555 1.44 -23.30 25.30
N ASP A 556 0.42 -23.59 26.12
CA ASP A 556 -0.36 -24.84 26.06
C ASP A 556 -1.27 -24.93 24.82
N LEU A 557 -1.59 -23.79 24.20
CA LEU A 557 -2.34 -23.74 22.93
C LEU A 557 -1.47 -23.97 21.70
N LEU A 558 -0.14 -23.88 21.83
CA LEU A 558 0.79 -24.05 20.71
C LEU A 558 1.02 -25.53 20.43
N SER A 559 0.90 -25.91 19.17
CA SER A 559 1.27 -27.25 18.69
C SER A 559 2.79 -27.47 18.75
N PRO A 560 3.28 -28.72 18.66
CA PRO A 560 4.72 -28.97 18.52
C PRO A 560 5.36 -28.23 17.32
N GLU A 561 4.64 -28.13 16.21
CA GLU A 561 5.09 -27.43 14.99
C GLU A 561 5.16 -25.92 15.22
N ASP A 562 4.19 -25.33 15.94
CA ASP A 562 4.22 -23.90 16.33
C ASP A 562 5.42 -23.62 17.20
N LYS A 563 5.68 -24.47 18.19
CA LYS A 563 6.85 -24.36 19.10
C LYS A 563 8.16 -24.50 18.34
N GLN A 564 8.23 -25.41 17.37
CA GLN A 564 9.43 -25.58 16.54
C GLN A 564 9.68 -24.34 15.66
N GLN A 565 8.63 -23.80 15.03
CA GLN A 565 8.74 -22.58 14.20
C GLN A 565 9.20 -21.38 15.04
N LEU A 566 8.66 -21.20 16.25
CA LEU A 566 9.12 -20.15 17.17
C LEU A 566 10.59 -20.30 17.55
N LYS A 567 11.07 -21.52 17.80
CA LYS A 567 12.49 -21.76 18.11
C LYS A 567 13.39 -21.35 16.93
N LEU A 568 13.02 -21.73 15.71
CA LEU A 568 13.78 -21.35 14.50
C LEU A 568 13.79 -19.84 14.29
N TYR A 569 12.66 -19.20 14.47
CA TYR A 569 12.53 -17.75 14.36
C TYR A 569 13.40 -17.03 15.43
N TYR A 570 13.37 -17.48 16.67
CA TYR A 570 14.15 -16.91 17.76
C TYR A 570 15.67 -17.17 17.62
N GLN A 571 16.04 -18.30 17.04
CA GLN A 571 17.42 -18.54 16.68
C GLN A 571 17.94 -17.49 15.69
N ARG A 572 17.16 -17.14 14.65
CA ARG A 572 17.53 -16.09 13.69
C ARG A 572 17.68 -14.72 14.36
N ILE A 573 16.80 -14.35 15.28
CA ILE A 573 16.94 -13.11 16.07
C ILE A 573 18.27 -13.13 16.86
N THR A 574 18.57 -14.26 17.51
CA THR A 574 19.80 -14.43 18.27
C THR A 574 21.05 -14.27 17.40
N GLU A 575 21.04 -14.82 16.19
CA GLU A 575 22.18 -14.80 15.29
C GLU A 575 22.37 -13.45 14.57
N GLN A 576 21.27 -12.77 14.21
CA GLN A 576 21.33 -11.62 13.32
C GLN A 576 21.12 -10.28 14.02
N VAL A 577 20.31 -10.22 15.07
CA VAL A 577 19.94 -8.97 15.76
C VAL A 577 20.77 -8.76 17.01
N ILE A 578 20.86 -9.75 17.90
CA ILE A 578 21.59 -9.63 19.18
C ILE A 578 23.02 -9.10 19.02
N PRO A 579 23.82 -9.53 18.03
CA PRO A 579 25.19 -9.02 17.85
C PRO A 579 25.28 -7.50 17.56
N ARG A 580 24.15 -6.86 17.25
CA ARG A 580 24.08 -5.42 16.93
C ARG A 580 23.55 -4.57 18.08
N LEU A 581 23.16 -5.21 19.18
CA LEU A 581 22.58 -4.57 20.35
C LEU A 581 23.63 -4.28 21.43
N SER A 582 23.33 -3.33 22.31
CA SER A 582 24.08 -3.18 23.57
C SER A 582 23.90 -4.40 24.47
N SER A 583 24.80 -4.59 25.43
CA SER A 583 24.68 -5.70 26.40
C SER A 583 23.35 -5.71 27.16
N GLU A 584 22.83 -4.53 27.51
CA GLU A 584 21.55 -4.37 28.20
C GLU A 584 20.39 -4.85 27.32
N LEU A 585 20.33 -4.38 26.07
CA LEU A 585 19.31 -4.77 25.11
C LEU A 585 19.40 -6.26 24.73
N SER A 586 20.63 -6.79 24.63
CA SER A 586 20.84 -8.21 24.38
C SER A 586 20.25 -9.09 25.49
N LEU A 587 20.45 -8.71 26.74
CA LEU A 587 19.87 -9.42 27.89
C LEU A 587 18.35 -9.32 27.88
N TRP A 588 17.80 -8.15 27.60
CA TRP A 588 16.36 -7.95 27.49
C TRP A 588 15.75 -8.80 26.36
N VAL A 589 16.37 -8.83 25.17
CA VAL A 589 15.91 -9.67 24.05
C VAL A 589 15.96 -11.14 24.46
N MET A 590 17.06 -11.63 25.06
CA MET A 590 17.18 -13.01 25.52
C MET A 590 16.07 -13.38 26.50
N ASP A 591 15.67 -12.46 27.40
CA ASP A 591 14.52 -12.67 28.27
C ASP A 591 13.21 -12.76 27.49
N GLN A 592 12.99 -11.91 26.47
CA GLN A 592 11.79 -11.98 25.62
C GLN A 592 11.71 -13.30 24.81
N LEU A 593 12.84 -13.89 24.43
CA LEU A 593 12.91 -15.16 23.69
C LEU A 593 12.72 -16.39 24.60
N ALA A 594 12.84 -16.26 25.90
CA ALA A 594 12.71 -17.36 26.88
C ALA A 594 11.23 -17.68 27.15
N ILE A 595 10.59 -18.40 26.21
CA ILE A 595 9.18 -18.81 26.31
C ILE A 595 9.04 -20.28 26.76
N PHE A 596 10.03 -21.14 26.49
CA PHE A 596 10.05 -22.58 26.75
C PHE A 596 11.10 -22.95 27.77
#